data_a91253c1542c311322b282dd7695471c
#
_entry.id   a91253c1542c311322b282dd7695471c
#
_cell.length_a   1.000
_cell.length_b   1.000
_cell.length_c   1.000
_cell.angle_alpha   90.00
_cell.angle_beta   90.00
_cell.angle_gamma   90.00
#
_symmetry.space_group_name_H-M   'P 1'
#
loop_
_entity.id
_entity.type
_entity.pdbx_description
1 polymer ?
#
loop_
_entity_poly.entity_id
_entity_poly.type
_entity_poly.pdbx_seq_one_letter_code
_entity_poly.pdbx_strand_id
1 'polypeptide(L)'
;MKKFAAILLSLVLTLTVALADSIYVVSREDGSGTRAAFIELTGVEQKDADGNKVDMTTVEAAVYSGTSEVKTTVSQDIAAIGYISLGSMDASVKALKVARNPEDGAEAVYVEATPENV
;
A
#
# COMPACT_ATOMS: atom_id res chain seq x y z
N MET A 1 39.87 22.24 -13.66
CA MET A 1 39.22 21.00 -14.13
C MET A 1 38.90 20.01 -13.03
N LYS A 2 39.75 19.75 -12.04
CA LYS A 2 39.48 18.80 -10.95
C LYS A 2 38.31 19.21 -10.04
N LYS A 3 38.04 20.51 -9.85
CA LYS A 3 36.94 21.01 -9.01
C LYS A 3 35.55 20.85 -9.66
N PHE A 4 35.43 20.86 -10.97
CA PHE A 4 34.18 20.67 -11.70
C PHE A 4 33.74 19.19 -11.72
N ALA A 5 34.67 18.24 -11.79
CA ALA A 5 34.39 16.81 -11.74
C ALA A 5 33.83 16.38 -10.38
N ALA A 6 34.32 16.97 -9.28
CA ALA A 6 33.85 16.69 -7.94
C ALA A 6 32.41 17.21 -7.70
N ILE A 7 32.08 18.38 -8.26
CA ILE A 7 30.74 18.97 -8.15
C ILE A 7 29.73 18.16 -8.99
N LEU A 8 30.12 17.70 -10.17
CA LEU A 8 29.28 16.87 -11.02
C LEU A 8 28.97 15.49 -10.37
N LEU A 9 29.99 14.91 -9.74
CA LEU A 9 29.85 13.62 -9.06
C LEU A 9 28.97 13.72 -7.80
N SER A 10 29.05 14.82 -7.06
CA SER A 10 28.18 15.05 -5.89
C SER A 10 26.72 15.32 -6.28
N LEU A 11 26.49 15.97 -7.43
CA LEU A 11 25.15 16.23 -7.95
C LEU A 11 24.45 14.95 -8.44
N VAL A 12 25.20 14.03 -9.04
CA VAL A 12 24.69 12.73 -9.46
C VAL A 12 24.35 11.84 -8.26
N LEU A 13 25.14 11.92 -7.20
CA LEU A 13 24.92 11.13 -5.97
C LEU A 13 23.67 11.59 -5.20
N THR A 14 23.37 12.88 -5.22
CA THR A 14 22.17 13.43 -4.57
C THR A 14 20.87 13.12 -5.34
N LEU A 15 20.95 12.94 -6.65
CA LEU A 15 19.78 12.61 -7.48
C LEU A 15 19.32 11.16 -7.30
N THR A 16 20.22 10.23 -6.96
CA THR A 16 19.88 8.81 -6.77
C THR A 16 19.18 8.52 -5.44
N VAL A 17 19.36 9.37 -4.43
CA VAL A 17 18.68 9.21 -3.11
C VAL A 17 17.22 9.67 -3.16
N ALA A 18 16.84 10.60 -4.03
CA ALA A 18 15.49 11.13 -4.14
C ALA A 18 14.49 10.19 -4.85
N LEU A 19 14.94 9.10 -5.48
CA LEU A 19 14.09 8.14 -6.21
C LEU A 19 13.74 6.89 -5.41
N ALA A 20 14.27 6.73 -4.18
CA ALA A 20 14.18 5.47 -3.43
C ALA A 20 12.97 5.33 -2.50
N ASP A 21 12.14 6.39 -2.30
CA ASP A 21 11.16 6.43 -1.22
C ASP A 21 9.69 6.47 -1.67
N SER A 22 9.38 6.13 -2.92
CA SER A 22 7.98 6.13 -3.41
C SER A 22 7.36 4.76 -3.27
N ILE A 23 6.30 4.68 -2.46
CA ILE A 23 5.44 3.49 -2.39
C ILE A 23 4.50 3.48 -3.60
N TYR A 24 4.47 2.35 -4.31
CA TYR A 24 3.56 2.12 -5.42
C TYR A 24 2.27 1.49 -4.91
N VAL A 25 1.22 2.29 -4.81
CA VAL A 25 -0.07 1.84 -4.30
C VAL A 25 -0.86 1.13 -5.39
N VAL A 26 -1.28 -0.11 -5.11
CA VAL A 26 -2.07 -0.95 -5.99
C VAL A 26 -3.46 -1.17 -5.38
N SER A 27 -4.50 -0.84 -6.12
CA SER A 27 -5.88 -0.95 -5.69
C SER A 27 -6.71 -1.77 -6.67
N ARG A 28 -7.96 -2.02 -6.32
CA ARG A 28 -8.95 -2.69 -7.17
C ARG A 28 -9.89 -1.66 -7.80
N GLU A 29 -10.59 -2.11 -8.82
CA GLU A 29 -11.62 -1.35 -9.54
C GLU A 29 -12.82 -0.98 -8.66
N ASP A 30 -13.56 0.04 -9.07
CA ASP A 30 -14.86 0.36 -8.50
C ASP A 30 -15.82 -0.84 -8.65
N GLY A 31 -16.58 -1.12 -7.62
CA GLY A 31 -17.47 -2.28 -7.58
C GLY A 31 -16.83 -3.59 -7.12
N SER A 32 -15.51 -3.62 -6.89
CA SER A 32 -14.85 -4.77 -6.25
C SER A 32 -15.32 -4.92 -4.81
N GLY A 33 -15.83 -6.09 -4.45
CA GLY A 33 -16.17 -6.43 -3.07
C GLY A 33 -14.97 -6.43 -2.14
N THR A 34 -13.80 -6.85 -2.64
CA THR A 34 -12.53 -6.80 -1.90
C THR A 34 -12.12 -5.35 -1.62
N ARG A 35 -12.28 -4.44 -2.57
CA ARG A 35 -12.03 -3.01 -2.36
C ARG A 35 -12.98 -2.43 -1.33
N ALA A 36 -14.27 -2.68 -1.45
CA ALA A 36 -15.28 -2.19 -0.51
C ALA A 36 -14.97 -2.63 0.93
N ALA A 37 -14.65 -3.90 1.13
CA ALA A 37 -14.27 -4.42 2.44
C ALA A 37 -12.98 -3.78 2.97
N PHE A 38 -11.96 -3.65 2.13
CA PHE A 38 -10.67 -3.07 2.52
C PHE A 38 -10.81 -1.62 2.98
N ILE A 39 -11.47 -0.76 2.20
CA ILE A 39 -11.59 0.67 2.54
C ILE A 39 -12.44 0.90 3.80
N GLU A 40 -13.46 0.07 4.01
CA GLU A 40 -14.31 0.12 5.21
C GLU A 40 -13.53 -0.33 6.46
N LEU A 41 -12.89 -1.51 6.40
CA LEU A 41 -12.19 -2.10 7.55
C LEU A 41 -10.93 -1.33 7.97
N THR A 42 -10.26 -0.70 7.01
CA THR A 42 -9.03 0.06 7.28
C THR A 42 -9.25 1.53 7.59
N GLY A 43 -10.50 2.02 7.43
CA GLY A 43 -10.84 3.43 7.63
C GLY A 43 -10.41 4.34 6.49
N VAL A 44 -10.06 3.79 5.33
CA VAL A 44 -9.84 4.57 4.10
C VAL A 44 -11.14 5.17 3.60
N GLU A 45 -12.28 4.48 3.81
CA GLU A 45 -13.60 5.07 3.64
C GLU A 45 -13.93 5.95 4.85
N GLN A 46 -14.22 7.20 4.59
CA GLN A 46 -14.56 8.20 5.61
C GLN A 46 -15.92 8.83 5.34
N LYS A 47 -16.49 9.50 6.32
CA LYS A 47 -17.71 10.29 6.14
C LYS A 47 -17.35 11.76 5.94
N ASP A 48 -18.00 12.38 4.96
CA ASP A 48 -17.95 13.83 4.77
C ASP A 48 -18.82 14.58 5.81
N ALA A 49 -18.87 15.91 5.70
CA ALA A 49 -19.65 16.76 6.59
C ALA A 49 -21.16 16.46 6.55
N ASP A 50 -21.66 15.92 5.44
CA ASP A 50 -23.09 15.56 5.22
C ASP A 50 -23.39 14.10 5.60
N GLY A 51 -22.38 13.35 6.05
CA GLY A 51 -22.50 11.96 6.45
C GLY A 51 -22.42 10.95 5.30
N ASN A 52 -22.06 11.39 4.09
CA ASN A 52 -21.86 10.50 2.96
C ASN A 52 -20.51 9.78 3.06
N LYS A 53 -20.51 8.53 2.63
CA LYS A 53 -19.29 7.73 2.55
C LYS A 53 -18.42 8.19 1.39
N VAL A 54 -17.15 8.45 1.66
CA VAL A 54 -16.15 8.89 0.67
C VAL A 54 -14.95 7.96 0.72
N ASP A 55 -14.60 7.39 -0.43
CA ASP A 55 -13.38 6.60 -0.60
C ASP A 55 -12.17 7.54 -0.73
N MET A 56 -11.28 7.46 0.25
CA MET A 56 -10.07 8.27 0.34
C MET A 56 -8.84 7.59 -0.26
N THR A 57 -9.02 6.55 -1.06
CA THR A 57 -7.91 5.94 -1.80
C THR A 57 -7.18 6.99 -2.63
N THR A 58 -5.85 6.98 -2.58
CA THR A 58 -5.06 7.94 -3.36
C THR A 58 -5.40 7.86 -4.85
N VAL A 59 -5.51 9.03 -5.48
CA VAL A 59 -5.77 9.14 -6.93
C VAL A 59 -4.61 8.61 -7.79
N GLU A 60 -3.43 8.46 -7.18
CA GLU A 60 -2.24 7.91 -7.84
C GLU A 60 -2.19 6.38 -7.81
N ALA A 61 -3.13 5.73 -7.14
CA ALA A 61 -3.17 4.27 -7.08
C ALA A 61 -3.35 3.66 -8.47
N ALA A 62 -2.55 2.65 -8.77
CA ALA A 62 -2.79 1.80 -9.94
C ALA A 62 -4.00 0.90 -9.67
N VAL A 63 -4.97 0.92 -10.56
CA VAL A 63 -6.24 0.20 -10.41
C VAL A 63 -6.26 -1.00 -11.34
N TYR A 64 -6.47 -2.17 -10.78
CA TYR A 64 -6.57 -3.44 -11.50
C TYR A 64 -7.92 -4.11 -11.28
N SER A 65 -8.40 -4.85 -12.30
CA SER A 65 -9.71 -5.48 -12.29
C SER A 65 -9.74 -6.91 -11.77
N GLY A 66 -8.63 -7.42 -11.24
CA GLY A 66 -8.55 -8.78 -10.74
C GLY A 66 -7.52 -8.98 -9.64
N THR A 67 -7.77 -9.98 -8.78
CA THR A 67 -6.85 -10.39 -7.71
C THR A 67 -5.49 -10.85 -8.26
N SER A 68 -5.49 -11.60 -9.36
CA SER A 68 -4.27 -12.10 -9.99
C SER A 68 -3.37 -10.97 -10.49
N GLU A 69 -3.95 -9.92 -11.04
CA GLU A 69 -3.20 -8.74 -11.52
C GLU A 69 -2.55 -7.99 -10.35
N VAL A 70 -3.28 -7.80 -9.25
CA VAL A 70 -2.73 -7.22 -8.01
C VAL A 70 -1.56 -8.05 -7.51
N LYS A 71 -1.72 -9.37 -7.37
CA LYS A 71 -0.65 -10.26 -6.92
C LYS A 71 0.58 -10.20 -7.83
N THR A 72 0.38 -10.27 -9.14
CA THR A 72 1.47 -10.22 -10.11
C THR A 72 2.23 -8.90 -10.01
N THR A 73 1.52 -7.78 -9.93
CA THR A 73 2.14 -6.45 -9.82
C THR A 73 2.97 -6.33 -8.52
N VAL A 74 2.41 -6.73 -7.39
CA VAL A 74 3.11 -6.68 -6.10
C VAL A 74 4.31 -7.63 -6.07
N SER A 75 4.20 -8.81 -6.67
CA SER A 75 5.31 -9.77 -6.73
C SER A 75 6.50 -9.30 -7.56
N GLN A 76 6.29 -8.39 -8.49
CA GLN A 76 7.31 -7.90 -9.42
C GLN A 76 7.91 -6.54 -9.05
N ASP A 77 7.31 -5.83 -8.10
CA ASP A 77 7.76 -4.51 -7.68
C ASP A 77 7.91 -4.44 -6.15
N ILE A 78 9.15 -4.32 -5.70
CA ILE A 78 9.49 -4.23 -4.27
C ILE A 78 8.88 -2.99 -3.58
N ALA A 79 8.55 -1.94 -4.34
CA ALA A 79 7.92 -0.72 -3.83
C ALA A 79 6.39 -0.83 -3.78
N ALA A 80 5.80 -1.88 -4.37
CA ALA A 80 4.36 -2.03 -4.46
C ALA A 80 3.74 -2.56 -3.16
N ILE A 81 2.60 -1.99 -2.81
CA ILE A 81 1.71 -2.46 -1.76
C ILE A 81 0.29 -2.58 -2.32
N GLY A 82 -0.39 -3.66 -2.01
CA GLY A 82 -1.76 -3.90 -2.43
C GLY A 82 -2.52 -4.70 -1.38
N TYR A 83 -3.73 -5.10 -1.71
CA TYR A 83 -4.56 -5.95 -0.87
C TYR A 83 -5.28 -7.01 -1.71
N ILE A 84 -5.48 -8.16 -1.12
CA ILE A 84 -6.22 -9.29 -1.69
C ILE A 84 -7.02 -9.98 -0.58
N SER A 85 -7.98 -10.82 -0.96
CA SER A 85 -8.64 -11.69 0.00
C SER A 85 -7.68 -12.75 0.55
N LEU A 86 -7.88 -13.15 1.81
CA LEU A 86 -7.05 -14.15 2.47
C LEU A 86 -6.96 -15.47 1.69
N GLY A 87 -8.07 -15.92 1.11
CA GLY A 87 -8.12 -17.13 0.30
C GLY A 87 -7.28 -17.12 -0.97
N SER A 88 -6.83 -15.93 -1.41
CA SER A 88 -5.98 -15.76 -2.59
C SER A 88 -4.50 -15.64 -2.25
N MET A 89 -4.14 -15.72 -0.97
CA MET A 89 -2.77 -15.60 -0.50
C MET A 89 -1.92 -16.80 -0.87
N ASP A 90 -0.71 -16.57 -1.35
CA ASP A 90 0.29 -17.59 -1.64
C ASP A 90 1.72 -17.05 -1.43
N ALA A 91 2.71 -17.87 -1.73
CA ALA A 91 4.13 -17.54 -1.53
C ALA A 91 4.69 -16.49 -2.52
N SER A 92 3.92 -16.06 -3.52
CA SER A 92 4.37 -15.06 -4.49
C SER A 92 4.47 -13.65 -3.91
N VAL A 93 3.77 -13.38 -2.83
CA VAL A 93 3.72 -12.09 -2.14
C VAL A 93 3.89 -12.27 -0.64
N LYS A 94 4.34 -11.20 0.03
CA LYS A 94 4.48 -11.17 1.48
C LYS A 94 3.23 -10.53 2.10
N ALA A 95 2.59 -11.23 3.03
CA ALA A 95 1.54 -10.65 3.86
C ALA A 95 2.15 -9.77 4.95
N LEU A 96 1.62 -8.56 5.10
CA LEU A 96 1.94 -7.69 6.22
C LEU A 96 1.07 -8.06 7.43
N LYS A 97 1.64 -7.98 8.61
CA LYS A 97 0.86 -7.99 9.85
C LYS A 97 0.11 -6.66 9.98
N VAL A 98 -1.11 -6.73 10.46
CA VAL A 98 -1.99 -5.57 10.60
C VAL A 98 -2.30 -5.35 12.08
N ALA A 99 -2.27 -4.11 12.51
CA ALA A 99 -2.71 -3.71 13.84
C ALA A 99 -3.89 -2.74 13.74
N ARG A 100 -4.85 -2.89 14.64
CA ARG A 100 -5.84 -1.84 14.86
C ARG A 100 -5.14 -0.68 15.58
N ASN A 101 -5.49 0.56 15.24
CA ASN A 101 -5.00 1.71 15.99
C ASN A 101 -5.27 1.51 17.49
N PRO A 102 -4.25 1.58 18.34
CA PRO A 102 -4.46 1.44 19.78
C PRO A 102 -5.35 2.57 20.28
N GLU A 103 -6.28 2.23 21.15
CA GLU A 103 -6.95 3.23 21.98
C GLU A 103 -5.91 3.86 22.92
N ASP A 104 -6.14 5.09 23.33
CA ASP A 104 -5.23 5.96 24.09
C ASP A 104 -4.18 5.24 24.96
N GLY A 105 -2.92 5.29 24.51
CA GLY A 105 -1.77 4.82 25.28
C GLY A 105 -1.51 3.32 25.30
N ALA A 106 -2.31 2.51 24.59
CA ALA A 106 -2.05 1.08 24.45
C ALA A 106 -1.02 0.80 23.36
N GLU A 107 -0.24 -0.29 23.48
CA GLU A 107 0.65 -0.75 22.42
C GLU A 107 -0.15 -1.39 21.28
N ALA A 108 0.29 -1.15 20.03
CA ALA A 108 -0.29 -1.78 18.87
C ALA A 108 -0.01 -3.30 18.88
N VAL A 109 -1.06 -4.11 18.76
CA VAL A 109 -0.94 -5.56 18.60
C VAL A 109 -1.04 -5.92 17.12
N TYR A 110 0.05 -6.43 16.56
CA TYR A 110 0.12 -6.84 15.17
C TYR A 110 -0.34 -8.27 15.00
N VAL A 111 -1.27 -8.49 14.10
CA VAL A 111 -1.92 -9.79 13.86
C VAL A 111 -1.58 -10.28 12.45
N GLU A 112 -1.19 -11.54 12.35
CA GLU A 112 -0.95 -12.20 11.07
C GLU A 112 -2.28 -12.50 10.34
N ALA A 113 -2.24 -12.42 9.02
CA ALA A 113 -3.38 -12.76 8.15
C ALA A 113 -3.50 -14.29 8.03
N THR A 114 -4.16 -14.91 8.99
CA THR A 114 -4.45 -16.34 9.04
C THR A 114 -5.93 -16.58 9.29
N PRO A 115 -6.49 -17.76 8.92
CA PRO A 115 -7.89 -18.06 9.17
C PRO A 115 -8.30 -17.99 10.65
N GLU A 116 -7.35 -18.22 11.56
CA GLU A 116 -7.59 -18.18 13.01
C GLU A 116 -7.75 -16.75 13.54
N ASN A 117 -7.28 -15.75 12.78
CA ASN A 117 -7.23 -14.35 13.19
C ASN A 117 -8.28 -13.48 12.47
N VAL A 118 -9.19 -14.06 11.70
CA VAL A 118 -10.20 -13.34 10.90
C VAL A 118 -11.60 -13.56 11.44
#